data_677c91ffa3bb66885d63df8d7db6c314
#
_entry.id   677c91ffa3bb66885d63df8d7db6c314
#
_cell.length_a   1.000
_cell.length_b   1.000
_cell.length_c   1.000
_cell.angle_alpha   90.00
_cell.angle_beta   90.00
_cell.angle_gamma   90.00
#
_symmetry.space_group_name_H-M   'P 1'
#
loop_
_entity.id
_entity.type
_entity.pdbx_description
1 polymer ?
#
loop_
_entity_poly.entity_id
_entity_poly.type
_entity_poly.pdbx_seq_one_letter_code
_entity_poly.pdbx_strand_id
1 'polypeptide(L)'
;ATPKQAAFALALHGGAGAMPKGTYTPEQEAAFHAKLAEAAKVGYEMLQRGDSAVDVVQAVIAILEDSPLFNAGRGSVFTNNGKIKMDAAIMNGRTLDAGSISNVQRIKNPIKAARMVMDSSKYIMFSSAGAERFAEKYNLEMVDVSYFYTQHQYERWKGMKDSTEGGYIHYVDSVMALQKEPVALKNIEEKY
;
A
#
# COMPACT_ATOMS: atom_id res chain seq x y z
N ALA A 1 32.60 2.16 27.40
CA ALA A 1 31.30 2.81 27.45
C ALA A 1 30.29 1.85 26.89
N THR A 2 29.33 1.42 27.71
CA THR A 2 28.20 0.58 27.25
C THR A 2 27.41 1.38 26.24
N PRO A 3 27.09 0.85 25.04
CA PRO A 3 26.29 1.59 24.09
C PRO A 3 24.93 1.90 24.72
N LYS A 4 24.53 3.17 24.70
CA LYS A 4 23.26 3.62 25.22
C LYS A 4 22.19 2.95 24.39
N GLN A 5 21.42 2.04 24.97
CA GLN A 5 20.34 1.34 24.28
C GLN A 5 19.35 2.37 23.75
N ALA A 6 19.00 2.27 22.48
CA ALA A 6 18.01 3.16 21.88
C ALA A 6 16.67 2.99 22.64
N ALA A 7 16.01 4.10 22.93
CA ALA A 7 14.73 4.09 23.64
C ALA A 7 13.59 3.45 22.82
N PHE A 8 13.78 3.27 21.54
CA PHE A 8 12.83 2.69 20.60
C PHE A 8 13.56 2.00 19.44
N ALA A 9 12.84 1.16 18.71
CA ALA A 9 13.29 0.57 17.44
C ALA A 9 12.18 0.60 16.41
N LEU A 10 12.55 0.70 15.14
CA LEU A 10 11.64 0.60 13.99
C LEU A 10 12.22 -0.44 13.03
N ALA A 11 11.39 -1.38 12.62
CA ALA A 11 11.66 -2.29 11.51
C ALA A 11 10.64 -2.08 10.41
N LEU A 12 11.09 -2.05 9.15
CA LEU A 12 10.26 -1.83 7.97
C LEU A 12 10.52 -2.96 6.96
N HIS A 13 9.43 -3.50 6.40
CA HIS A 13 9.49 -4.53 5.38
C HIS A 13 8.76 -4.06 4.12
N GLY A 14 9.45 -4.06 2.98
CA GLY A 14 8.94 -3.56 1.70
C GLY A 14 8.18 -4.58 0.86
N GLY A 15 8.03 -5.80 1.33
CA GLY A 15 7.35 -6.89 0.63
C GLY A 15 8.19 -8.16 0.57
N ALA A 16 7.55 -9.28 0.24
CA ALA A 16 8.18 -10.58 0.06
C ALA A 16 7.92 -11.10 -1.36
N GLY A 17 8.85 -11.87 -1.89
CA GLY A 17 8.73 -12.51 -3.19
C GLY A 17 10.08 -13.04 -3.67
N ALA A 18 10.06 -13.89 -4.68
CA ALA A 18 11.27 -14.29 -5.37
C ALA A 18 11.73 -13.11 -6.25
N MET A 19 12.82 -12.47 -5.85
CA MET A 19 13.49 -11.42 -6.61
C MET A 19 14.91 -11.88 -6.95
N PRO A 20 15.10 -12.72 -8.00
CA PRO A 20 16.41 -13.11 -8.44
C PRO A 20 17.27 -11.87 -8.73
N LYS A 21 18.57 -11.98 -8.49
CA LYS A 21 19.51 -10.89 -8.79
C LYS A 21 19.36 -10.49 -10.28
N GLY A 22 19.20 -9.19 -10.54
CA GLY A 22 18.98 -8.65 -11.88
C GLY A 22 17.52 -8.61 -12.33
N THR A 23 16.56 -8.85 -11.44
CA THR A 23 15.12 -8.65 -11.71
C THR A 23 14.79 -7.18 -11.95
N TYR A 24 15.46 -6.29 -11.23
CA TYR A 24 15.30 -4.84 -11.33
C TYR A 24 16.56 -4.19 -11.91
N THR A 25 16.38 -3.07 -12.60
CA THR A 25 17.51 -2.23 -12.97
C THR A 25 18.08 -1.53 -11.72
N PRO A 26 19.34 -1.05 -11.77
CA PRO A 26 19.92 -0.30 -10.65
C PRO A 26 19.07 0.92 -10.24
N GLU A 27 18.43 1.58 -11.22
CA GLU A 27 17.56 2.74 -11.00
C GLU A 27 16.26 2.33 -10.26
N GLN A 28 15.68 1.19 -10.63
CA GLN A 28 14.50 0.63 -9.94
C GLN A 28 14.86 0.24 -8.50
N GLU A 29 16.00 -0.43 -8.30
CA GLU A 29 16.48 -0.77 -6.94
C GLU A 29 16.70 0.50 -6.10
N ALA A 30 17.33 1.53 -6.67
CA ALA A 30 17.53 2.82 -6.00
C ALA A 30 16.20 3.49 -5.62
N ALA A 31 15.17 3.41 -6.48
CA ALA A 31 13.85 3.95 -6.19
C ALA A 31 13.16 3.23 -5.01
N PHE A 32 13.23 1.90 -4.94
CA PHE A 32 12.76 1.13 -3.79
C PHE A 32 13.47 1.55 -2.50
N HIS A 33 14.80 1.61 -2.54
CA HIS A 33 15.60 2.02 -1.38
C HIS A 33 15.29 3.44 -0.93
N ALA A 34 15.17 4.38 -1.87
CA ALA A 34 14.84 5.77 -1.56
C ALA A 34 13.48 5.88 -0.86
N LYS A 35 12.45 5.17 -1.37
CA LYS A 35 11.12 5.21 -0.77
C LYS A 35 11.07 4.54 0.61
N LEU A 36 11.77 3.43 0.79
CA LEU A 36 11.90 2.79 2.10
C LEU A 36 12.64 3.69 3.10
N ALA A 37 13.71 4.37 2.65
CA ALA A 37 14.45 5.31 3.49
C ALA A 37 13.59 6.52 3.89
N GLU A 38 12.78 7.06 2.96
CA GLU A 38 11.80 8.12 3.25
C GLU A 38 10.82 7.69 4.35
N ALA A 39 10.19 6.53 4.18
CA ALA A 39 9.23 5.99 5.14
C ALA A 39 9.89 5.72 6.52
N ALA A 40 11.08 5.12 6.52
CA ALA A 40 11.83 4.87 7.74
C ALA A 40 12.23 6.16 8.47
N LYS A 41 12.65 7.19 7.72
CA LYS A 41 12.99 8.50 8.26
C LYS A 41 11.79 9.14 8.95
N VAL A 42 10.63 9.18 8.30
CA VAL A 42 9.40 9.71 8.90
C VAL A 42 9.05 8.97 10.18
N GLY A 43 9.06 7.63 10.16
CA GLY A 43 8.78 6.83 11.35
C GLY A 43 9.78 7.07 12.49
N TYR A 44 11.06 7.19 12.17
CA TYR A 44 12.12 7.48 13.15
C TYR A 44 11.92 8.86 13.81
N GLU A 45 11.65 9.91 13.00
CA GLU A 45 11.41 11.26 13.48
C GLU A 45 10.16 11.34 14.39
N MET A 46 9.11 10.59 14.04
CA MET A 46 7.92 10.46 14.87
C MET A 46 8.25 9.82 16.23
N LEU A 47 8.99 8.72 16.24
CA LEU A 47 9.42 8.07 17.49
C LEU A 47 10.32 8.96 18.33
N GLN A 48 11.19 9.77 17.72
CA GLN A 48 12.02 10.74 18.45
C GLN A 48 11.19 11.82 19.14
N ARG A 49 10.06 12.21 18.56
CA ARG A 49 9.11 13.17 19.19
C ARG A 49 8.25 12.53 20.28
N GLY A 50 8.28 11.21 20.42
CA GLY A 50 7.46 10.48 21.39
C GLY A 50 6.08 10.09 20.87
N ASP A 51 5.85 10.12 19.57
CA ASP A 51 4.60 9.67 18.96
C ASP A 51 4.36 8.18 19.27
N SER A 52 3.10 7.75 19.31
CA SER A 52 2.80 6.35 19.63
C SER A 52 3.25 5.40 18.52
N ALA A 53 3.66 4.18 18.88
CA ALA A 53 4.08 3.17 17.91
C ALA A 53 2.98 2.90 16.85
N VAL A 54 1.71 2.96 17.23
CA VAL A 54 0.58 2.72 16.33
C VAL A 54 0.43 3.85 15.31
N ASP A 55 0.63 5.11 15.73
CA ASP A 55 0.60 6.28 14.83
C ASP A 55 1.77 6.22 13.85
N VAL A 56 2.94 5.82 14.33
CA VAL A 56 4.14 5.63 13.50
C VAL A 56 3.93 4.56 12.44
N VAL A 57 3.42 3.38 12.82
CA VAL A 57 3.12 2.28 11.88
C VAL A 57 2.13 2.73 10.83
N GLN A 58 1.04 3.40 11.22
CA GLN A 58 0.06 3.92 10.27
C GLN A 58 0.68 4.91 9.28
N ALA A 59 1.48 5.86 9.76
CA ALA A 59 2.09 6.88 8.91
C ALA A 59 3.08 6.26 7.92
N VAL A 60 3.94 5.37 8.38
CA VAL A 60 4.94 4.66 7.56
C VAL A 60 4.25 3.83 6.47
N ILE A 61 3.22 3.06 6.81
CA ILE A 61 2.50 2.23 5.84
C ILE A 61 1.76 3.11 4.83
N ALA A 62 1.15 4.22 5.24
CA ALA A 62 0.46 5.13 4.32
C ALA A 62 1.42 5.68 3.24
N ILE A 63 2.67 5.96 3.57
CA ILE A 63 3.71 6.36 2.58
C ILE A 63 3.95 5.25 1.55
N LEU A 64 3.98 3.99 1.99
CA LEU A 64 4.14 2.86 1.08
C LEU A 64 2.89 2.61 0.24
N GLU A 65 1.69 2.77 0.81
CA GLU A 65 0.41 2.67 0.09
C GLU A 65 0.22 3.75 -0.98
N ASP A 66 0.75 4.95 -0.76
CA ASP A 66 0.71 6.04 -1.74
C ASP A 66 1.74 5.85 -2.88
N SER A 67 2.68 4.92 -2.71
CA SER A 67 3.73 4.63 -3.68
C SER A 67 3.31 3.50 -4.65
N PRO A 68 3.53 3.65 -5.96
CA PRO A 68 3.27 2.57 -6.93
C PRO A 68 4.30 1.43 -6.87
N LEU A 69 5.36 1.56 -6.07
CA LEU A 69 6.47 0.62 -6.02
C LEU A 69 6.16 -0.67 -5.23
N PHE A 70 5.24 -0.60 -4.26
CA PHE A 70 4.95 -1.71 -3.36
C PHE A 70 3.58 -2.34 -3.67
N ASN A 71 3.43 -3.62 -3.38
CA ASN A 71 2.13 -4.29 -3.46
C ASN A 71 1.25 -3.88 -2.26
N ALA A 72 0.90 -2.61 -2.22
CA ALA A 72 0.05 -1.99 -1.21
C ALA A 72 -0.57 -0.73 -1.80
N GLY A 73 -1.84 -0.41 -1.48
CA GLY A 73 -2.48 0.81 -1.96
C GLY A 73 -2.36 0.96 -3.48
N ARG A 74 -1.76 2.07 -3.92
CA ARG A 74 -1.62 2.42 -5.35
C ARG A 74 -0.79 1.42 -6.16
N GLY A 75 0.11 0.65 -5.53
CA GLY A 75 0.95 -0.35 -6.22
C GLY A 75 0.39 -1.76 -6.16
N SER A 76 -0.84 -1.95 -5.68
CA SER A 76 -1.45 -3.26 -5.51
C SER A 76 -1.60 -4.03 -6.81
N VAL A 77 -1.38 -5.34 -6.73
CA VAL A 77 -1.52 -6.26 -7.87
C VAL A 77 -2.99 -6.46 -8.27
N PHE A 78 -3.20 -6.75 -9.54
CA PHE A 78 -4.51 -7.19 -10.02
C PHE A 78 -4.83 -8.61 -9.55
N THR A 79 -6.06 -8.82 -9.15
CA THR A 79 -6.63 -10.16 -8.97
C THR A 79 -6.77 -10.87 -10.33
N ASN A 80 -7.01 -12.18 -10.31
CA ASN A 80 -7.18 -12.96 -11.53
C ASN A 80 -8.23 -12.38 -12.49
N ASN A 81 -9.29 -11.77 -11.97
CA ASN A 81 -10.38 -11.17 -12.76
C ASN A 81 -10.21 -9.65 -13.01
N GLY A 82 -8.98 -9.14 -13.00
CA GLY A 82 -8.66 -7.77 -13.40
C GLY A 82 -9.13 -6.68 -12.42
N LYS A 83 -9.38 -7.01 -11.16
CA LYS A 83 -9.72 -6.03 -10.12
C LYS A 83 -8.57 -5.87 -9.15
N ILE A 84 -8.42 -4.69 -8.58
CA ILE A 84 -7.53 -4.48 -7.44
C ILE A 84 -8.35 -4.61 -6.17
N LYS A 85 -7.86 -5.44 -5.23
CA LYS A 85 -8.45 -5.66 -3.93
C LYS A 85 -7.37 -5.61 -2.89
N MET A 86 -7.61 -4.88 -1.83
CA MET A 86 -6.62 -4.58 -0.81
C MET A 86 -7.08 -5.03 0.56
N ASP A 87 -6.11 -5.38 1.38
CA ASP A 87 -6.28 -5.78 2.77
C ASP A 87 -5.31 -4.97 3.62
N ALA A 88 -5.70 -4.69 4.87
CA ALA A 88 -4.80 -4.08 5.84
C ALA A 88 -5.15 -4.55 7.24
N ALA A 89 -4.14 -4.60 8.11
CA ALA A 89 -4.31 -4.87 9.53
C ALA A 89 -3.32 -4.06 10.35
N ILE A 90 -3.73 -3.72 11.56
CA ILE A 90 -2.91 -3.03 12.55
C ILE A 90 -3.20 -3.59 13.94
N MET A 91 -2.18 -3.59 14.78
CA MET A 91 -2.29 -4.07 16.17
C MET A 91 -1.48 -3.19 17.12
N ASN A 92 -2.04 -2.91 18.26
CA ASN A 92 -1.35 -2.29 19.38
C ASN A 92 -0.77 -3.37 20.29
N GLY A 93 0.54 -3.57 20.26
CA GLY A 93 1.20 -4.62 21.03
C GLY A 93 1.13 -4.43 22.56
N ARG A 94 0.77 -3.24 23.05
CA ARG A 94 0.62 -2.99 24.50
C ARG A 94 -0.74 -3.41 25.03
N THR A 95 -1.82 -3.12 24.28
CA THR A 95 -3.21 -3.39 24.69
C THR A 95 -3.76 -4.65 24.04
N LEU A 96 -3.13 -5.14 22.97
CA LEU A 96 -3.55 -6.22 22.09
C LEU A 96 -4.81 -5.89 21.27
N ASP A 97 -5.23 -4.62 21.26
CA ASP A 97 -6.28 -4.18 20.36
C ASP A 97 -5.81 -4.30 18.91
N ALA A 98 -6.70 -4.74 18.04
CA ALA A 98 -6.43 -4.94 16.65
C ALA A 98 -7.58 -4.46 15.76
N GLY A 99 -7.27 -4.06 14.55
CA GLY A 99 -8.25 -3.74 13.53
C GLY A 99 -7.78 -4.17 12.15
N SER A 100 -8.71 -4.60 11.34
CA SER A 100 -8.41 -5.04 9.98
C SER A 100 -9.55 -4.76 9.01
N ILE A 101 -9.19 -4.63 7.75
CA ILE A 101 -10.12 -4.60 6.64
C ILE A 101 -9.63 -5.55 5.54
N SER A 102 -10.56 -6.07 4.77
CA SER A 102 -10.21 -6.92 3.63
C SER A 102 -11.10 -6.67 2.42
N ASN A 103 -10.57 -7.03 1.24
CA ASN A 103 -11.30 -7.04 -0.02
C ASN A 103 -11.91 -5.66 -0.38
N VAL A 104 -11.19 -4.57 -0.05
CA VAL A 104 -11.60 -3.19 -0.37
C VAL A 104 -10.98 -2.72 -1.68
N GLN A 105 -11.63 -1.77 -2.36
CA GLN A 105 -11.24 -1.31 -3.69
C GLN A 105 -11.13 0.22 -3.80
N ARG A 106 -11.73 0.98 -2.87
CA ARG A 106 -11.88 2.44 -2.98
C ARG A 106 -11.27 3.23 -1.83
N ILE A 107 -10.82 2.59 -0.78
CA ILE A 107 -10.19 3.25 0.36
C ILE A 107 -8.74 3.60 -0.04
N LYS A 108 -8.40 4.88 -0.12
CA LYS A 108 -7.08 5.34 -0.57
C LYS A 108 -5.93 4.75 0.24
N ASN A 109 -6.06 4.81 1.56
CA ASN A 109 -5.09 4.22 2.49
C ASN A 109 -5.77 3.15 3.36
N PRO A 110 -5.75 1.90 2.95
CA PRO A 110 -6.32 0.77 3.71
C PRO A 110 -5.89 0.72 5.17
N ILE A 111 -4.64 1.04 5.49
CA ILE A 111 -4.12 1.05 6.86
C ILE A 111 -4.88 2.04 7.78
N LYS A 112 -5.33 3.18 7.26
CA LYS A 112 -6.12 4.15 8.04
C LYS A 112 -7.49 3.58 8.41
N ALA A 113 -8.08 2.80 7.50
CA ALA A 113 -9.35 2.14 7.78
C ALA A 113 -9.19 0.99 8.79
N ALA A 114 -8.13 0.19 8.68
CA ALA A 114 -7.79 -0.82 9.68
C ALA A 114 -7.61 -0.18 11.08
N ARG A 115 -6.91 0.95 11.15
CA ARG A 115 -6.76 1.73 12.38
C ARG A 115 -8.11 2.20 12.92
N MET A 116 -8.97 2.73 12.07
CA MET A 116 -10.30 3.19 12.46
C MET A 116 -11.18 2.05 12.99
N VAL A 117 -11.05 0.84 12.43
CA VAL A 117 -11.72 -0.37 12.96
C VAL A 117 -11.26 -0.63 14.38
N MET A 118 -9.95 -0.61 14.65
CA MET A 118 -9.37 -0.83 15.98
C MET A 118 -9.87 0.21 17.00
N ASP A 119 -9.88 1.50 16.62
CA ASP A 119 -10.12 2.58 17.55
C ASP A 119 -11.62 2.88 17.78
N SER A 120 -12.48 2.56 16.80
CA SER A 120 -13.86 3.07 16.77
C SER A 120 -14.92 2.00 16.58
N SER A 121 -14.56 0.71 16.64
CA SER A 121 -15.52 -0.37 16.55
C SER A 121 -15.32 -1.43 17.64
N LYS A 122 -16.36 -2.22 17.87
CA LYS A 122 -16.29 -3.42 18.73
C LYS A 122 -15.84 -4.68 17.97
N TYR A 123 -15.58 -4.53 16.68
CA TYR A 123 -15.18 -5.64 15.81
C TYR A 123 -13.69 -5.52 15.48
N ILE A 124 -13.08 -6.66 15.17
CA ILE A 124 -11.68 -6.73 14.79
C ILE A 124 -11.52 -6.57 13.27
N MET A 125 -12.57 -6.89 12.49
CA MET A 125 -12.48 -6.93 11.04
C MET A 125 -13.77 -6.52 10.36
N PHE A 126 -13.62 -5.74 9.27
CA PHE A 126 -14.65 -5.50 8.26
C PHE A 126 -14.16 -5.93 6.88
N SER A 127 -15.07 -6.22 5.95
CA SER A 127 -14.71 -6.60 4.59
C SER A 127 -15.58 -5.97 3.51
N SER A 128 -15.03 -5.90 2.31
CA SER A 128 -15.74 -5.51 1.08
C SER A 128 -16.53 -4.20 1.23
N ALA A 129 -17.74 -4.13 0.67
CA ALA A 129 -18.61 -2.95 0.75
C ALA A 129 -18.97 -2.55 2.20
N GLY A 130 -18.94 -3.49 3.15
CA GLY A 130 -19.13 -3.19 4.57
C GLY A 130 -17.99 -2.34 5.13
N ALA A 131 -16.76 -2.68 4.79
CA ALA A 131 -15.57 -1.91 5.16
C ALA A 131 -15.54 -0.53 4.49
N GLU A 132 -15.95 -0.44 3.22
CA GLU A 132 -16.00 0.84 2.50
C GLU A 132 -17.06 1.78 3.09
N ARG A 133 -18.27 1.29 3.38
CA ARG A 133 -19.29 2.10 4.09
C ARG A 133 -18.84 2.55 5.48
N PHE A 134 -18.09 1.70 6.18
CA PHE A 134 -17.50 2.07 7.46
C PHE A 134 -16.48 3.21 7.28
N ALA A 135 -15.59 3.10 6.29
CA ALA A 135 -14.61 4.14 5.96
C ALA A 135 -15.28 5.47 5.59
N GLU A 136 -16.31 5.43 4.74
CA GLU A 136 -17.11 6.61 4.36
C GLU A 136 -17.77 7.26 5.59
N LYS A 137 -18.36 6.48 6.50
CA LYS A 137 -18.97 6.98 7.74
C LYS A 137 -17.99 7.75 8.61
N TYR A 138 -16.72 7.36 8.61
CA TYR A 138 -15.66 8.04 9.38
C TYR A 138 -14.86 9.04 8.54
N ASN A 139 -15.36 9.44 7.36
CA ASN A 139 -14.77 10.44 6.46
C ASN A 139 -13.34 10.10 6.03
N LEU A 140 -13.02 8.82 5.87
CA LEU A 140 -11.75 8.43 5.27
C LEU A 140 -11.74 8.75 3.77
N GLU A 141 -10.57 9.06 3.24
CA GLU A 141 -10.42 9.42 1.83
C GLU A 141 -10.74 8.22 0.93
N MET A 142 -11.78 8.41 0.10
CA MET A 142 -12.21 7.44 -0.90
C MET A 142 -11.80 7.92 -2.28
N VAL A 143 -11.34 7.01 -3.11
CA VAL A 143 -10.90 7.31 -4.49
C VAL A 143 -11.62 6.39 -5.49
N ASP A 144 -11.57 6.78 -6.76
CA ASP A 144 -11.98 5.88 -7.85
C ASP A 144 -11.02 4.70 -7.95
N VAL A 145 -11.53 3.53 -8.36
CA VAL A 145 -10.71 2.31 -8.49
C VAL A 145 -9.53 2.48 -9.44
N SER A 146 -9.64 3.34 -10.42
CA SER A 146 -8.57 3.64 -11.37
C SER A 146 -7.33 4.29 -10.72
N TYR A 147 -7.47 4.93 -9.56
CA TYR A 147 -6.35 5.48 -8.79
C TYR A 147 -5.27 4.43 -8.50
N PHE A 148 -5.68 3.18 -8.30
CA PHE A 148 -4.78 2.07 -7.97
C PHE A 148 -4.16 1.39 -9.19
N TYR A 149 -4.65 1.70 -10.40
CA TYR A 149 -4.15 1.06 -11.62
C TYR A 149 -2.82 1.67 -12.02
N THR A 150 -1.79 0.84 -12.10
CA THR A 150 -0.45 1.23 -12.54
C THR A 150 -0.06 0.43 -13.77
N GLN A 151 0.68 1.06 -14.69
CA GLN A 151 1.13 0.42 -15.93
C GLN A 151 1.92 -0.85 -15.66
N HIS A 152 2.83 -0.81 -14.68
CA HIS A 152 3.66 -1.96 -14.31
C HIS A 152 2.81 -3.17 -13.86
N GLN A 153 1.84 -2.97 -12.96
CA GLN A 153 0.99 -4.05 -12.47
C GLN A 153 0.02 -4.55 -13.56
N TYR A 154 -0.44 -3.64 -14.42
CA TYR A 154 -1.27 -4.00 -15.55
C TYR A 154 -0.53 -4.91 -16.54
N GLU A 155 0.69 -4.54 -16.96
CA GLU A 155 1.51 -5.36 -17.87
C GLU A 155 1.85 -6.72 -17.27
N ARG A 156 2.18 -6.75 -15.98
CA ARG A 156 2.41 -8.00 -15.25
C ARG A 156 1.16 -8.90 -15.25
N TRP A 157 -0.01 -8.34 -14.95
CA TRP A 157 -1.26 -9.08 -14.97
C TRP A 157 -1.61 -9.60 -16.35
N LYS A 158 -1.49 -8.75 -17.38
CA LYS A 158 -1.74 -9.12 -18.78
C LYS A 158 -0.83 -10.26 -19.25
N GLY A 159 0.43 -10.23 -18.88
CA GLY A 159 1.39 -11.31 -19.21
C GLY A 159 1.11 -12.66 -18.53
N MET A 160 0.35 -12.64 -17.42
CA MET A 160 -0.07 -13.86 -16.71
C MET A 160 -1.41 -14.42 -17.19
N LYS A 161 -2.17 -13.66 -17.96
CA LYS A 161 -3.48 -14.07 -18.48
C LYS A 161 -3.32 -14.88 -19.74
N ASP A 162 -3.98 -16.03 -19.78
CA ASP A 162 -4.14 -16.81 -20.99
C ASP A 162 -5.12 -16.08 -21.93
N SER A 163 -4.89 -16.13 -23.21
CA SER A 163 -5.63 -15.40 -24.25
C SER A 163 -7.14 -15.72 -24.33
N THR A 164 -7.63 -16.64 -23.52
CA THR A 164 -9.02 -17.10 -23.50
C THR A 164 -9.99 -16.27 -22.66
N GLU A 165 -9.51 -15.34 -21.82
CA GLU A 165 -10.35 -14.51 -20.92
C GLU A 165 -10.45 -13.03 -21.35
N GLY A 166 -10.70 -12.77 -22.64
CA GLY A 166 -10.60 -11.42 -23.22
C GLY A 166 -11.50 -10.32 -22.64
N GLY A 167 -12.63 -10.62 -21.99
CA GLY A 167 -13.60 -9.60 -21.58
C GLY A 167 -13.09 -8.64 -20.48
N TYR A 168 -12.38 -9.14 -19.49
CA TYR A 168 -11.81 -8.31 -18.42
C TYR A 168 -10.59 -7.51 -18.87
N ILE A 169 -9.82 -8.05 -19.83
CA ILE A 169 -8.69 -7.34 -20.43
C ILE A 169 -9.19 -6.06 -21.10
N HIS A 170 -10.27 -6.13 -21.89
CA HIS A 170 -10.86 -4.95 -22.54
C HIS A 170 -11.34 -3.89 -21.56
N TYR A 171 -11.93 -4.27 -20.43
CA TYR A 171 -12.35 -3.31 -19.41
C TYR A 171 -11.14 -2.59 -18.80
N VAL A 172 -10.11 -3.34 -18.40
CA VAL A 172 -8.90 -2.75 -17.81
C VAL A 172 -8.15 -1.89 -18.83
N ASP A 173 -8.06 -2.33 -20.09
CA ASP A 173 -7.52 -1.55 -21.20
C ASP A 173 -8.22 -0.20 -21.35
N SER A 174 -9.56 -0.19 -21.28
CA SER A 174 -10.35 1.04 -21.38
C SER A 174 -10.05 2.00 -20.23
N VAL A 175 -9.95 1.49 -19.00
CA VAL A 175 -9.62 2.31 -17.82
C VAL A 175 -8.19 2.87 -17.92
N MET A 176 -7.23 2.04 -18.34
CA MET A 176 -5.83 2.47 -18.52
C MET A 176 -5.69 3.54 -19.61
N ALA A 177 -6.46 3.44 -20.69
CA ALA A 177 -6.49 4.44 -21.77
C ALA A 177 -7.04 5.79 -21.31
N LEU A 178 -7.90 5.83 -20.30
CA LEU A 178 -8.45 7.05 -19.71
C LEU A 178 -7.48 7.74 -18.74
N GLN A 179 -6.50 7.02 -18.21
CA GLN A 179 -5.45 7.59 -17.39
C GLN A 179 -4.46 8.34 -18.31
N LYS A 180 -4.67 9.64 -18.46
CA LYS A 180 -3.76 10.53 -19.17
C LYS A 180 -2.45 10.63 -18.39
N GLU A 181 -1.52 9.76 -18.67
CA GLU A 181 -0.15 9.57 -18.20
C GLU A 181 0.08 8.37 -17.27
N PRO A 182 1.10 7.56 -17.57
CA PRO A 182 1.64 6.56 -16.65
C PRO A 182 2.43 7.28 -15.55
N VAL A 183 1.79 7.44 -14.40
CA VAL A 183 2.27 8.32 -13.30
C VAL A 183 3.52 7.81 -12.60
N ALA A 184 4.12 6.70 -12.90
CA ALA A 184 5.00 6.19 -11.86
C ALA A 184 6.46 5.94 -12.22
N LEU A 185 6.78 5.62 -13.45
CA LEU A 185 8.17 5.31 -13.80
C LEU A 185 8.86 6.43 -14.58
N LYS A 186 8.13 7.23 -15.35
CA LYS A 186 8.74 8.38 -16.06
C LYS A 186 9.25 9.48 -15.12
N ASN A 187 8.59 9.71 -13.99
CA ASN A 187 9.03 10.71 -13.01
C ASN A 187 10.23 10.26 -12.17
N ILE A 188 10.63 9.00 -12.25
CA ILE A 188 11.84 8.49 -11.61
C ILE A 188 13.04 8.69 -12.54
N GLU A 189 12.84 8.61 -13.85
CA GLU A 189 13.90 8.82 -14.84
C GLU A 189 14.31 10.30 -15.00
N GLU A 190 13.43 11.26 -14.66
CA GLU A 190 13.71 12.70 -14.81
C GLU A 190 14.23 13.40 -13.55
N LYS A 191 14.34 12.73 -12.41
CA LYS A 191 14.71 13.36 -11.13
C LYS A 191 16.00 12.85 -10.47
N TYR A 192 16.69 11.88 -11.07
CA TYR A 192 17.97 11.40 -10.51
C TYR A 192 19.04 11.21 -11.57
#